data_ad55f3072ca4ce16c0cb6fd208a02822
#
_entry.id   ad55f3072ca4ce16c0cb6fd208a02822
#
_cell.length_a   1.000
_cell.length_b   1.000
_cell.length_c   1.000
_cell.angle_alpha   90.00
_cell.angle_beta   90.00
_cell.angle_gamma   90.00
#
_symmetry.space_group_name_H-M   'P 1'
#
loop_
_entity.id
_entity.type
_entity.pdbx_description
1 polymer ?
#
loop_
_entity_poly.entity_id
_entity_poly.type
_entity_poly.pdbx_seq_one_letter_code
_entity_poly.pdbx_strand_id
1 'polypeptide(L)'
;MENLKRNEAMAYHVLPPYGLINDPNGLIHFKGLTHVFFQWNPHNNDHTYKAWGHAVTKDLVHFDYLEPALLPEEDYEKNGCYSGSAIEHEGLLYLFYTGNLKDAEGNRESSQCVAV
;
A
#
# COMPACT_ATOMS: atom_id res chain seq x y z
N MET A 1 16.04 -8.82 -15.80
CA MET A 1 15.54 -8.26 -14.52
C MET A 1 16.45 -8.74 -13.41
N GLU A 2 17.02 -7.83 -12.65
CA GLU A 2 17.81 -8.23 -11.49
C GLU A 2 16.91 -8.90 -10.46
N ASN A 3 17.40 -9.96 -9.83
CA ASN A 3 16.69 -10.62 -8.75
C ASN A 3 16.68 -9.72 -7.52
N LEU A 4 15.50 -9.25 -7.13
CA LEU A 4 15.34 -8.45 -5.93
C LEU A 4 15.64 -9.31 -4.69
N LYS A 5 16.55 -8.81 -3.85
CA LYS A 5 16.93 -9.52 -2.63
C LYS A 5 15.75 -9.55 -1.65
N ARG A 6 15.52 -10.71 -1.06
CA ARG A 6 14.51 -10.87 -0.02
C ARG A 6 14.87 -10.05 1.22
N ASN A 7 13.88 -9.36 1.79
CA ASN A 7 14.05 -8.69 3.07
C ASN A 7 14.25 -9.70 4.20
N GLU A 8 15.04 -9.33 5.19
CA GLU A 8 15.22 -10.17 6.38
C GLU A 8 13.93 -10.19 7.19
N ALA A 9 13.53 -11.39 7.63
CA ALA A 9 12.34 -11.53 8.45
C ALA A 9 12.58 -10.92 9.83
N MET A 10 11.61 -10.14 10.29
CA MET A 10 11.64 -9.50 11.61
C MET A 10 10.43 -9.95 12.42
N ALA A 11 10.66 -10.24 13.72
CA ALA A 11 9.63 -10.82 14.57
C ALA A 11 8.47 -9.86 14.89
N TYR A 12 8.75 -8.57 15.01
CA TYR A 12 7.77 -7.58 15.50
C TYR A 12 7.57 -6.39 14.58
N HIS A 13 8.04 -6.48 13.34
CA HIS A 13 7.91 -5.39 12.37
C HIS A 13 7.06 -5.85 11.19
N VAL A 14 6.21 -4.97 10.70
CA VAL A 14 5.52 -5.18 9.43
C VAL A 14 6.55 -4.94 8.34
N LEU A 15 6.90 -6.00 7.63
CA LEU A 15 7.89 -5.95 6.56
C LEU A 15 7.52 -6.95 5.47
N PRO A 16 7.23 -6.49 4.25
CA PRO A 16 6.97 -7.41 3.16
C PRO A 16 8.25 -8.18 2.77
N PRO A 17 8.11 -9.35 2.14
CA PRO A 17 9.27 -10.18 1.82
C PRO A 17 10.24 -9.54 0.82
N TYR A 18 9.77 -8.62 -0.01
CA TYR A 18 10.56 -7.96 -1.05
C TYR A 18 10.23 -6.48 -1.16
N GLY A 19 11.19 -5.72 -1.64
CA GLY A 19 10.99 -4.35 -2.06
C GLY A 19 11.04 -3.33 -0.93
N LEU A 20 10.65 -2.12 -1.28
CA LEU A 20 10.65 -0.98 -0.36
C LEU A 20 9.29 -0.83 0.30
N ILE A 21 9.30 -0.80 1.62
CA ILE A 21 8.15 -0.36 2.43
C ILE A 21 8.44 1.04 2.96
N ASN A 22 7.44 1.91 2.93
CA ASN A 22 7.49 3.19 3.63
C ASN A 22 6.17 3.40 4.40
N ASP A 23 5.49 4.50 4.27
CA ASP A 23 4.39 4.91 5.15
C ASP A 23 3.35 3.81 5.40
N PRO A 24 3.09 3.47 6.67
CA PRO A 24 1.85 2.77 7.00
C PRO A 24 0.67 3.73 6.82
N ASN A 25 -0.44 3.22 6.33
CA ASN A 25 -1.64 4.04 6.15
C ASN A 25 -2.89 3.17 6.16
N GLY A 26 -4.06 3.79 6.16
CA GLY A 26 -5.31 3.07 6.10
C GLY A 26 -5.57 2.10 7.26
N LEU A 27 -4.95 2.31 8.41
CA LEU A 27 -5.12 1.42 9.57
C LEU A 27 -6.58 1.39 10.01
N ILE A 28 -7.17 0.19 10.07
CA ILE A 28 -8.56 0.04 10.47
C ILE A 28 -8.83 -1.35 11.03
N HIS A 29 -9.68 -1.39 12.05
CA HIS A 29 -10.25 -2.65 12.52
C HIS A 29 -11.55 -2.91 11.76
N PHE A 30 -11.61 -4.02 11.03
CA PHE A 30 -12.72 -4.33 10.16
C PHE A 30 -12.98 -5.84 10.14
N LYS A 31 -14.21 -6.22 10.42
CA LYS A 31 -14.68 -7.64 10.44
C LYS A 31 -13.76 -8.57 11.26
N GLY A 32 -13.40 -8.13 12.46
CA GLY A 32 -12.63 -8.95 13.40
C GLY A 32 -11.12 -8.98 13.18
N LEU A 33 -10.61 -8.25 12.19
CA LEU A 33 -9.18 -8.13 11.90
C LEU A 33 -8.75 -6.69 11.90
N THR A 34 -7.53 -6.43 12.36
CA THR A 34 -6.88 -5.14 12.13
C THR A 34 -6.15 -5.19 10.80
N HIS A 35 -6.52 -4.28 9.91
CA HIS A 35 -5.92 -4.15 8.59
C HIS A 35 -4.84 -3.07 8.65
N VAL A 36 -3.68 -3.41 8.13
CA VAL A 36 -2.54 -2.51 8.00
C VAL A 36 -2.20 -2.42 6.52
N PHE A 37 -2.31 -1.23 5.96
CA PHE A 37 -1.85 -0.97 4.61
C PHE A 37 -0.55 -0.17 4.68
N PHE A 38 0.25 -0.26 3.65
CA PHE A 38 1.53 0.44 3.60
C PHE A 38 1.91 0.75 2.16
N GLN A 39 2.67 1.82 2.00
CA GLN A 39 3.26 2.14 0.71
C GLN A 39 4.32 1.10 0.37
N TRP A 40 4.21 0.50 -0.79
CA TRP A 40 5.05 -0.63 -1.16
C TRP A 40 5.50 -0.56 -2.61
N ASN A 41 6.80 -0.69 -2.83
CA ASN A 41 7.34 -0.98 -4.14
C ASN A 41 7.81 -2.44 -4.14
N PRO A 42 7.02 -3.37 -4.73
CA PRO A 42 7.41 -4.78 -4.75
C PRO A 42 8.50 -5.11 -5.77
N HIS A 43 8.83 -4.18 -6.66
CA HIS A 43 9.75 -4.41 -7.77
C HIS A 43 11.18 -3.94 -7.48
N ASN A 44 11.34 -2.90 -6.68
CA ASN A 44 12.63 -2.27 -6.39
C ASN A 44 12.68 -1.74 -4.96
N ASN A 45 13.88 -1.35 -4.55
CA ASN A 45 14.11 -0.66 -3.26
C ASN A 45 14.20 0.85 -3.45
N ASP A 46 13.34 1.42 -4.27
CA ASP A 46 13.27 2.85 -4.56
C ASP A 46 11.82 3.35 -4.61
N HIS A 47 11.64 4.63 -4.84
CA HIS A 47 10.32 5.28 -4.83
C HIS A 47 9.68 5.43 -6.22
N THR A 48 10.10 4.65 -7.19
CA THR A 48 9.60 4.75 -8.57
C THR A 48 8.20 4.16 -8.77
N TYR A 49 7.75 3.33 -7.84
CA TYR A 49 6.45 2.65 -7.92
C TYR A 49 5.83 2.59 -6.53
N LYS A 50 4.55 2.87 -6.41
CA LYS A 50 3.82 2.82 -5.14
C LYS A 50 2.51 2.07 -5.30
N ALA A 51 2.45 0.92 -4.65
CA ALA A 51 1.22 0.18 -4.40
C ALA A 51 0.83 0.31 -2.93
N TRP A 52 -0.36 -0.14 -2.58
CA TRP A 52 -0.75 -0.37 -1.20
C TRP A 52 -0.56 -1.86 -0.89
N GLY A 53 0.48 -2.18 -0.15
CA GLY A 53 0.62 -3.49 0.46
C GLY A 53 -0.45 -3.66 1.53
N HIS A 54 -0.72 -4.90 1.92
CA HIS A 54 -1.81 -5.23 2.83
C HIS A 54 -1.40 -6.36 3.76
N ALA A 55 -1.55 -6.13 5.04
CA ALA A 55 -1.39 -7.15 6.06
C ALA A 55 -2.56 -7.11 7.03
N VAL A 56 -2.88 -8.25 7.63
CA VAL A 56 -3.93 -8.36 8.64
C VAL A 56 -3.39 -9.03 9.89
N THR A 57 -3.98 -8.69 11.03
CA THR A 57 -3.59 -9.26 12.31
C THR A 57 -4.78 -9.34 13.25
N LYS A 58 -4.78 -10.37 14.12
CA LYS A 58 -5.74 -10.51 15.22
C LYS A 58 -5.17 -10.02 16.55
N ASP A 59 -3.87 -10.04 16.72
CA ASP A 59 -3.19 -9.82 18.02
C ASP A 59 -2.20 -8.65 18.00
N LEU A 60 -2.02 -7.98 16.85
CA LEU A 60 -1.08 -6.87 16.64
C LEU A 60 0.40 -7.29 16.74
N VAL A 61 0.68 -8.57 16.76
CA VAL A 61 2.02 -9.15 16.85
C VAL A 61 2.33 -10.04 15.65
N HIS A 62 1.39 -10.90 15.29
CA HIS A 62 1.52 -11.80 14.14
C HIS A 62 0.72 -11.25 12.97
N PHE A 63 1.36 -11.11 11.82
CA PHE A 63 0.77 -10.51 10.62
C PHE A 63 0.74 -11.50 9.47
N ASP A 64 -0.40 -11.60 8.82
CA ASP A 64 -0.56 -12.32 7.56
C ASP A 64 -0.53 -11.32 6.41
N TYR A 65 0.33 -11.54 5.43
CA TYR A 65 0.45 -10.69 4.26
C TYR A 65 -0.48 -11.18 3.16
N LEU A 66 -1.32 -10.27 2.69
CA LEU A 66 -2.28 -10.53 1.64
C LEU A 66 -1.80 -9.93 0.31
N GLU A 67 -2.56 -10.18 -0.75
CA GLU A 67 -2.32 -9.50 -2.02
C GLU A 67 -2.43 -7.98 -1.85
N PRO A 68 -1.70 -7.19 -2.64
CA PRO A 68 -1.80 -5.74 -2.59
C PRO A 68 -3.26 -5.28 -2.72
N ALA A 69 -3.63 -4.32 -1.89
CA ALA A 69 -4.99 -3.77 -1.93
C ALA A 69 -5.21 -2.83 -3.12
N LEU A 70 -4.19 -2.06 -3.48
CA LEU A 70 -4.22 -1.13 -4.61
C LEU A 70 -2.94 -1.27 -5.42
N LEU A 71 -3.12 -1.36 -6.73
CA LEU A 71 -2.03 -1.30 -7.71
C LEU A 71 -2.29 -0.09 -8.62
N PRO A 72 -1.25 0.61 -9.08
CA PRO A 72 -1.42 1.75 -10.00
C PRO A 72 -1.78 1.27 -11.40
N GLU A 73 -3.05 1.04 -11.64
CA GLU A 73 -3.60 0.48 -12.87
C GLU A 73 -4.25 1.53 -13.77
N GLU A 74 -4.75 2.63 -13.17
CA GLU A 74 -5.45 3.68 -13.89
C GLU A 74 -4.50 4.79 -14.32
N ASP A 75 -4.85 5.50 -15.39
CA ASP A 75 -4.00 6.57 -15.94
C ASP A 75 -3.70 7.67 -14.91
N TYR A 76 -4.68 8.01 -14.07
CA TYR A 76 -4.53 9.07 -13.06
C TYR A 76 -3.64 8.68 -11.87
N GLU A 77 -3.24 7.43 -11.79
CA GLU A 77 -2.42 6.90 -10.70
C GLU A 77 -1.19 6.11 -11.17
N LYS A 78 -0.86 6.19 -12.44
CA LYS A 78 0.22 5.34 -12.99
C LYS A 78 1.59 5.56 -12.36
N ASN A 79 1.82 6.69 -11.71
CA ASN A 79 3.04 6.99 -10.96
C ASN A 79 2.90 6.70 -9.47
N GLY A 80 1.84 6.06 -9.06
CA GLY A 80 1.67 5.52 -7.72
C GLY A 80 0.31 5.77 -7.11
N CYS A 81 -0.11 4.83 -6.27
CA CYS A 81 -1.20 4.97 -5.32
C CYS A 81 -0.58 5.45 -4.00
N TYR A 82 -0.65 6.74 -3.73
CA TYR A 82 -0.03 7.33 -2.55
C TYR A 82 -0.88 7.15 -1.29
N SER A 83 -0.33 7.50 -0.16
CA SER A 83 -0.95 7.28 1.15
C SER A 83 -2.32 7.92 1.29
N GLY A 84 -3.13 7.35 2.14
CA GLY A 84 -4.47 7.82 2.44
C GLY A 84 -5.01 7.19 3.70
N SER A 85 -6.31 6.96 3.73
CA SER A 85 -7.01 6.47 4.91
C SER A 85 -8.06 5.43 4.55
N ALA A 86 -8.56 4.74 5.57
CA ALA A 86 -9.62 3.76 5.43
C ALA A 86 -10.78 4.12 6.34
N ILE A 87 -11.99 3.82 5.91
CA ILE A 87 -13.20 3.98 6.73
C ILE A 87 -14.18 2.86 6.40
N GLU A 88 -14.86 2.37 7.42
CA GLU A 88 -15.99 1.47 7.25
C GLU A 88 -17.28 2.29 7.14
N HIS A 89 -18.10 1.95 6.16
CA HIS A 89 -19.42 2.53 6.01
C HIS A 89 -20.40 1.45 5.48
N GLU A 90 -21.46 1.21 6.23
CA GLU A 90 -22.51 0.24 5.88
C GLU A 90 -21.96 -1.17 5.56
N GLY A 91 -20.97 -1.62 6.33
CA GLY A 91 -20.37 -2.95 6.18
C GLY A 91 -19.35 -3.08 5.05
N LEU A 92 -19.01 -1.99 4.39
CA LEU A 92 -18.00 -1.95 3.33
C LEU A 92 -16.78 -1.15 3.78
N LEU A 93 -15.63 -1.54 3.28
CA LEU A 93 -14.37 -0.87 3.53
C LEU A 93 -14.04 0.06 2.36
N TYR A 94 -13.90 1.35 2.65
CA TYR A 94 -13.54 2.36 1.67
C TYR A 94 -12.10 2.81 1.92
N LEU A 95 -11.30 2.80 0.87
CA LEU A 95 -9.91 3.28 0.90
C LEU A 95 -9.84 4.60 0.13
N PHE A 96 -9.51 5.66 0.83
CA PHE A 96 -9.28 6.98 0.22
C PHE A 96 -7.79 7.17 0.04
N TYR A 97 -7.36 7.47 -1.16
CA TYR A 97 -5.94 7.59 -1.48
C TYR A 97 -5.69 8.66 -2.52
N THR A 98 -4.43 8.98 -2.74
CA THR A 98 -4.02 9.95 -3.74
C THR A 98 -3.42 9.22 -4.94
N GLY A 99 -4.06 9.35 -6.10
CA GLY A 99 -3.49 8.93 -7.36
C GLY A 99 -2.46 9.94 -7.82
N ASN A 100 -1.26 9.50 -8.14
CA ASN A 100 -0.15 10.35 -8.57
C ASN A 100 0.19 10.13 -10.02
N LEU A 101 0.30 11.22 -10.77
CA LEU A 101 0.69 11.24 -12.17
C LEU A 101 1.82 12.24 -12.35
N LYS A 102 2.87 11.82 -13.04
CA LYS A 102 3.96 12.72 -13.46
C LYS A 102 4.02 12.75 -14.99
N ASP A 103 4.18 13.94 -15.55
CA ASP A 103 4.46 14.07 -16.98
C ASP A 103 5.96 13.87 -17.28
N ALA A 104 6.32 13.93 -18.56
CA ALA A 104 7.70 13.76 -19.00
C ALA A 104 8.65 14.86 -18.48
N GLU A 105 8.11 16.00 -18.05
CA GLU A 105 8.86 17.13 -17.51
C GLU A 105 8.94 17.11 -15.97
N GLY A 106 8.34 16.11 -15.32
CA GLY A 106 8.34 15.95 -13.87
C GLY A 106 7.25 16.72 -13.14
N ASN A 107 6.32 17.36 -13.86
CA ASN A 107 5.16 18.01 -13.24
C ASN A 107 4.22 16.95 -12.68
N ARG A 108 3.71 17.20 -11.48
CA ARG A 108 2.79 16.28 -10.81
C ARG A 108 1.35 16.72 -10.92
N GLU A 109 0.49 15.76 -11.14
CA GLU A 109 -0.95 15.91 -11.03
C GLU A 109 -1.44 14.89 -10.00
N SER A 110 -2.23 15.36 -9.04
CA SER A 110 -2.76 14.50 -7.98
C SER A 110 -4.27 14.46 -8.02
N SER A 111 -4.83 13.27 -7.90
CA SER A 111 -6.27 13.04 -7.85
C SER A 111 -6.65 12.39 -6.53
N GLN A 112 -7.76 12.83 -5.92
CA GLN A 112 -8.32 12.13 -4.77
C GLN A 112 -9.18 10.98 -5.27
N CYS A 113 -8.86 9.78 -4.81
CA CYS A 113 -9.45 8.54 -5.29
C CYS A 113 -10.08 7.77 -4.14
N VAL A 114 -11.06 6.94 -4.48
CA VAL A 114 -11.68 6.01 -3.53
C VAL A 114 -11.81 4.64 -4.17
N ALA A 115 -11.42 3.62 -3.41
CA ALA A 115 -11.66 2.21 -3.75
C ALA A 115 -12.54 1.56 -2.70
N VAL A 116 -13.30 0.56 -3.09
CA VAL A 116 -14.21 -0.16 -2.20
C VAL A 116 -13.86 -1.64 -2.15
#